data_16b4035b33a629d499d4ab6d6998e9c6
#
_entry.id   16b4035b33a629d499d4ab6d6998e9c6
#
_cell.length_a   1.000
_cell.length_b   1.000
_cell.length_c   1.000
_cell.angle_alpha   90.00
_cell.angle_beta   90.00
_cell.angle_gamma   90.00
#
_symmetry.space_group_name_H-M   'P 1'
#
loop_
_entity.id
_entity.type
_entity.pdbx_description
1 polymer ?
#
loop_
_entity_poly.entity_id
_entity_poly.type
_entity_poly.pdbx_seq_one_letter_code
_entity_poly.pdbx_strand_id
1 'polypeptide(L)'
;EGDLHIHDLNLLSVYCVGWDLKDLLSEGFTGVRGKVESSPARHFRTALGQVVNFMYTMQGEAAGAQAFSNFDTLLAPFIKYDGLSYDQVKQAIQEFVFNMNVPTRVGFQTPFTNITMDLTVPSYYADQPVIIGGELMDETYKEFQAEMDMLNKAFFEVMMEGDSAGRVFTFPIPTYNITKDFDWDNKN
;
A
#
# COMPACT_ATOMS: atom_id res chain seq x y z
N GLU A 1 18.29 -20.90 -32.48
CA GLU A 1 17.62 -19.60 -32.69
C GLU A 1 16.69 -19.36 -31.51
N GLY A 2 16.72 -18.23 -30.90
CA GLY A 2 15.99 -17.86 -29.70
C GLY A 2 16.18 -16.36 -29.43
N ASP A 3 16.21 -15.61 -30.54
CA ASP A 3 16.50 -14.16 -30.54
C ASP A 3 15.37 -13.32 -29.96
N LEU A 4 14.16 -13.91 -29.85
CA LEU A 4 12.99 -13.25 -29.27
C LEU A 4 12.16 -14.26 -28.46
N HIS A 5 11.84 -13.89 -27.22
CA HIS A 5 10.86 -14.58 -26.39
C HIS A 5 9.67 -13.67 -26.11
N ILE A 6 8.45 -14.15 -26.37
CA ILE A 6 7.22 -13.47 -25.98
C ILE A 6 6.58 -14.33 -24.89
N HIS A 7 6.41 -13.71 -23.72
CA HIS A 7 5.91 -14.37 -22.52
C HIS A 7 4.38 -14.49 -22.53
N ASP A 8 3.85 -15.54 -21.91
CA ASP A 8 2.43 -15.75 -21.63
C ASP A 8 1.47 -15.58 -22.83
N LEU A 9 1.86 -16.06 -24.02
CA LEU A 9 1.06 -15.96 -25.26
C LEU A 9 -0.31 -16.67 -25.19
N ASN A 10 -0.50 -17.55 -24.22
CA ASN A 10 -1.74 -18.30 -24.00
C ASN A 10 -2.68 -17.63 -22.99
N LEU A 11 -2.29 -16.50 -22.42
CA LEU A 11 -3.05 -15.80 -21.40
C LEU A 11 -3.41 -14.39 -21.87
N LEU A 12 -4.71 -14.10 -21.93
CA LEU A 12 -5.22 -12.77 -22.28
C LEU A 12 -5.54 -12.00 -20.99
N SER A 13 -4.50 -11.63 -20.25
CA SER A 13 -4.61 -10.81 -19.04
C SER A 13 -3.55 -9.74 -19.00
N VAL A 14 -3.72 -8.75 -18.12
CA VAL A 14 -2.66 -7.78 -17.83
C VAL A 14 -1.47 -8.48 -17.18
N TYR A 15 -0.25 -8.08 -17.54
CA TYR A 15 0.94 -8.63 -16.91
C TYR A 15 1.16 -8.00 -15.53
N CYS A 16 1.40 -6.68 -15.50
CA CYS A 16 1.49 -5.89 -14.28
C CYS A 16 0.43 -4.81 -14.26
N VAL A 17 -0.04 -4.44 -13.07
CA VAL A 17 -1.12 -3.45 -12.92
C VAL A 17 -0.87 -2.55 -11.72
N GLY A 18 -1.11 -1.25 -11.90
CA GLY A 18 -1.21 -0.26 -10.83
C GLY A 18 -2.67 0.02 -10.51
N TRP A 19 -3.00 0.00 -9.25
CA TRP A 19 -4.33 0.29 -8.73
C TRP A 19 -4.34 1.67 -8.06
N ASP A 20 -5.45 2.38 -8.16
CA ASP A 20 -5.66 3.62 -7.42
C ASP A 20 -6.12 3.31 -5.99
N LEU A 21 -5.27 3.63 -5.01
CA LEU A 21 -5.62 3.46 -3.60
C LEU A 21 -6.77 4.39 -3.19
N LYS A 22 -6.89 5.55 -3.83
CA LYS A 22 -7.96 6.50 -3.56
C LYS A 22 -9.34 5.93 -3.85
N ASP A 23 -9.47 5.14 -4.92
CA ASP A 23 -10.72 4.44 -5.24
C ASP A 23 -11.10 3.46 -4.12
N LEU A 24 -10.14 2.66 -3.64
CA LEU A 24 -10.38 1.74 -2.53
C LEU A 24 -10.80 2.47 -1.24
N LEU A 25 -10.19 3.61 -0.93
CA LEU A 25 -10.52 4.41 0.25
C LEU A 25 -11.87 5.10 0.13
N SER A 26 -12.31 5.42 -1.08
CA SER A 26 -13.59 6.11 -1.36
C SER A 26 -14.77 5.14 -1.42
N GLU A 27 -14.60 4.00 -2.08
CA GLU A 27 -15.68 3.06 -2.38
C GLU A 27 -15.71 1.85 -1.44
N GLY A 28 -14.57 1.58 -0.78
CA GLY A 28 -14.38 0.37 0.01
C GLY A 28 -13.99 -0.83 -0.86
N PHE A 29 -13.99 -2.00 -0.24
CA PHE A 29 -13.70 -3.25 -0.94
C PHE A 29 -15.01 -3.85 -1.46
N THR A 30 -15.28 -3.68 -2.74
CA THR A 30 -16.48 -4.23 -3.40
C THR A 30 -16.27 -5.66 -3.90
N GLY A 31 -15.00 -6.11 -3.97
CA GLY A 31 -14.65 -7.49 -4.27
C GLY A 31 -15.21 -8.02 -5.57
N VAL A 32 -15.67 -9.27 -5.52
CA VAL A 32 -16.33 -9.96 -6.63
C VAL A 32 -17.84 -9.91 -6.41
N ARG A 33 -18.61 -9.57 -7.44
CA ARG A 33 -20.06 -9.43 -7.37
C ARG A 33 -20.72 -10.64 -6.69
N GLY A 34 -21.52 -10.38 -5.67
CA GLY A 34 -22.21 -11.41 -4.89
C GLY A 34 -21.33 -12.17 -3.90
N LYS A 35 -20.14 -11.66 -3.62
CA LYS A 35 -19.21 -12.11 -2.56
C LYS A 35 -19.13 -11.07 -1.44
N VAL A 36 -18.16 -11.27 -0.56
CA VAL A 36 -17.93 -10.35 0.58
C VAL A 36 -17.58 -8.95 0.08
N GLU A 37 -18.25 -7.96 0.67
CA GLU A 37 -18.01 -6.55 0.44
C GLU A 37 -17.76 -5.84 1.77
N SER A 38 -16.99 -4.77 1.78
CA SER A 38 -16.82 -3.91 2.94
C SER A 38 -16.92 -2.43 2.56
N SER A 39 -17.55 -1.66 3.43
CA SER A 39 -17.60 -0.20 3.30
C SER A 39 -16.20 0.41 3.36
N PRO A 40 -16.03 1.68 2.93
CA PRO A 40 -14.78 2.41 3.07
C PRO A 40 -14.21 2.36 4.48
N ALA A 41 -12.90 2.19 4.58
CA ALA A 41 -12.22 2.09 5.86
C ALA A 41 -12.29 3.41 6.64
N ARG A 42 -12.55 3.31 7.95
CA ARG A 42 -12.54 4.45 8.89
C ARG A 42 -11.30 4.47 9.78
N HIS A 43 -10.58 3.36 9.85
CA HIS A 43 -9.45 3.18 10.74
C HIS A 43 -8.22 2.67 9.99
N PHE A 44 -7.02 3.05 10.45
CA PHE A 44 -5.74 2.72 9.82
C PHE A 44 -5.57 1.22 9.57
N ARG A 45 -5.77 0.38 10.59
CA ARG A 45 -5.67 -1.07 10.44
C ARG A 45 -6.70 -1.65 9.47
N THR A 46 -7.89 -1.07 9.43
CA THR A 46 -8.93 -1.50 8.49
C THR A 46 -8.54 -1.15 7.06
N ALA A 47 -7.99 0.04 6.83
CA ALA A 47 -7.49 0.44 5.51
C ALA A 47 -6.37 -0.50 5.02
N LEU A 48 -5.39 -0.79 5.87
CA LEU A 48 -4.33 -1.77 5.57
C LEU A 48 -4.90 -3.16 5.29
N GLY A 49 -5.88 -3.61 6.06
CA GLY A 49 -6.58 -4.89 5.85
C GLY A 49 -7.34 -4.96 4.53
N GLN A 50 -7.98 -3.85 4.12
CA GLN A 50 -8.64 -3.76 2.80
C GLN A 50 -7.63 -3.83 1.65
N VAL A 51 -6.46 -3.18 1.78
CA VAL A 51 -5.36 -3.29 0.82
C VAL A 51 -4.90 -4.74 0.66
N VAL A 52 -4.68 -5.46 1.77
CA VAL A 52 -4.31 -6.88 1.76
C VAL A 52 -5.38 -7.71 1.03
N ASN A 53 -6.64 -7.55 1.41
CA ASN A 53 -7.75 -8.29 0.81
C ASN A 53 -7.91 -8.00 -0.68
N PHE A 54 -7.74 -6.74 -1.08
CA PHE A 54 -7.77 -6.33 -2.48
C PHE A 54 -6.67 -7.02 -3.27
N MET A 55 -5.42 -6.91 -2.82
CA MET A 55 -4.27 -7.51 -3.50
C MET A 55 -4.37 -9.04 -3.56
N TYR A 56 -4.90 -9.69 -2.53
CA TYR A 56 -5.13 -11.13 -2.52
C TYR A 56 -6.23 -11.54 -3.50
N THR A 57 -7.30 -10.76 -3.61
CA THR A 57 -8.37 -11.03 -4.57
C THR A 57 -7.89 -10.85 -5.99
N MET A 58 -7.12 -9.81 -6.25
CA MET A 58 -6.66 -9.45 -7.60
C MET A 58 -5.41 -10.19 -8.06
N GLN A 59 -4.72 -10.94 -7.18
CA GLN A 59 -3.49 -11.66 -7.54
C GLN A 59 -3.68 -12.71 -8.65
N GLY A 60 -4.89 -13.20 -8.86
CA GLY A 60 -5.22 -14.14 -9.93
C GLY A 60 -5.52 -13.47 -11.27
N GLU A 61 -5.76 -12.16 -11.27
CA GLU A 61 -6.15 -11.38 -12.46
C GLU A 61 -4.94 -10.76 -13.19
N ALA A 62 -3.78 -10.70 -12.53
CA ALA A 62 -2.54 -10.21 -13.11
C ALA A 62 -1.50 -11.35 -13.16
N ALA A 63 -0.84 -11.53 -14.30
CA ALA A 63 0.19 -12.55 -14.47
C ALA A 63 1.48 -12.19 -13.67
N GLY A 64 1.75 -10.90 -13.49
CA GLY A 64 2.91 -10.36 -12.78
C GLY A 64 2.55 -9.62 -11.49
N ALA A 65 3.09 -8.41 -11.34
CA ALA A 65 2.99 -7.63 -10.13
C ALA A 65 1.74 -6.75 -10.07
N GLN A 66 1.32 -6.46 -8.86
CA GLN A 66 0.33 -5.44 -8.54
C GLN A 66 0.96 -4.32 -7.71
N ALA A 67 0.50 -3.09 -7.88
CA ALA A 67 1.01 -1.94 -7.13
C ALA A 67 -0.11 -1.02 -6.68
N PHE A 68 0.06 -0.39 -5.51
CA PHE A 68 -0.66 0.82 -5.13
C PHE A 68 0.28 2.01 -5.09
N SER A 69 -0.19 3.15 -5.64
CA SER A 69 0.56 4.41 -5.63
C SER A 69 0.19 5.28 -4.43
N ASN A 70 1.10 6.21 -4.07
CA ASN A 70 0.89 7.23 -3.02
C ASN A 70 0.46 6.62 -1.66
N PHE A 71 1.05 5.48 -1.32
CA PHE A 71 0.61 4.66 -0.20
C PHE A 71 0.71 5.40 1.13
N ASP A 72 1.82 6.06 1.39
CA ASP A 72 2.07 6.84 2.59
C ASP A 72 1.24 8.14 2.62
N THR A 73 1.14 8.87 1.51
CA THR A 73 0.33 10.07 1.38
C THR A 73 -1.13 9.81 1.73
N LEU A 74 -1.71 8.76 1.14
CA LEU A 74 -3.14 8.46 1.27
C LEU A 74 -3.51 7.82 2.62
N LEU A 75 -2.56 7.14 3.28
CA LEU A 75 -2.81 6.46 4.56
C LEU A 75 -2.39 7.26 5.79
N ALA A 76 -1.51 8.24 5.66
CA ALA A 76 -1.06 9.09 6.78
C ALA A 76 -2.22 9.73 7.56
N PRO A 77 -3.30 10.25 6.93
CA PRO A 77 -4.40 10.86 7.66
C PRO A 77 -5.05 9.93 8.68
N PHE A 78 -5.17 8.64 8.39
CA PHE A 78 -5.77 7.67 9.31
C PHE A 78 -5.03 7.58 10.65
N ILE A 79 -3.71 7.78 10.65
CA ILE A 79 -2.88 7.75 11.86
C ILE A 79 -3.32 8.85 12.83
N LYS A 80 -3.51 10.08 12.32
CA LYS A 80 -3.97 11.23 13.11
C LYS A 80 -5.41 11.05 13.58
N TYR A 81 -6.32 10.64 12.69
CA TYR A 81 -7.73 10.44 13.01
C TYR A 81 -7.96 9.34 14.04
N ASP A 82 -7.13 8.30 14.03
CA ASP A 82 -7.15 7.24 15.06
C ASP A 82 -6.36 7.61 16.31
N GLY A 83 -5.58 8.70 16.31
CA GLY A 83 -4.74 9.14 17.43
C GLY A 83 -3.66 8.11 17.78
N LEU A 84 -3.06 7.46 16.77
CA LEU A 84 -2.13 6.35 16.99
C LEU A 84 -0.76 6.84 17.46
N SER A 85 -0.20 6.13 18.44
CA SER A 85 1.21 6.25 18.79
C SER A 85 2.11 5.56 17.75
N TYR A 86 3.41 5.91 17.76
CA TYR A 86 4.40 5.26 16.88
C TYR A 86 4.38 3.73 16.99
N ASP A 87 4.35 3.19 18.21
CA ASP A 87 4.34 1.74 18.44
C ASP A 87 3.09 1.08 17.85
N GLN A 88 1.94 1.76 17.89
CA GLN A 88 0.70 1.26 17.30
C GLN A 88 0.76 1.28 15.77
N VAL A 89 1.35 2.32 15.18
CA VAL A 89 1.59 2.41 13.72
C VAL A 89 2.56 1.30 13.31
N LYS A 90 3.68 1.14 14.01
CA LYS A 90 4.68 0.10 13.73
C LYS A 90 4.08 -1.30 13.80
N GLN A 91 3.25 -1.57 14.82
CA GLN A 91 2.55 -2.85 14.94
C GLN A 91 1.58 -3.09 13.78
N ALA A 92 0.82 -2.08 13.36
CA ALA A 92 -0.10 -2.20 12.23
C ALA A 92 0.65 -2.44 10.90
N ILE A 93 1.77 -1.76 10.69
CA ILE A 93 2.65 -1.98 9.53
C ILE A 93 3.29 -3.38 9.57
N GLN A 94 3.70 -3.87 10.73
CA GLN A 94 4.22 -5.24 10.87
C GLN A 94 3.16 -6.28 10.48
N GLU A 95 1.93 -6.12 10.93
CA GLU A 95 0.80 -6.98 10.53
C GLU A 95 0.57 -6.94 9.03
N PHE A 96 0.59 -5.74 8.43
CA PHE A 96 0.44 -5.55 6.99
C PHE A 96 1.54 -6.26 6.20
N VAL A 97 2.81 -5.99 6.53
CA VAL A 97 3.97 -6.58 5.85
C VAL A 97 3.97 -8.11 6.00
N PHE A 98 3.68 -8.62 7.21
CA PHE A 98 3.55 -10.07 7.44
C PHE A 98 2.49 -10.68 6.53
N ASN A 99 1.28 -10.11 6.49
CA ASN A 99 0.20 -10.60 5.64
C ASN A 99 0.57 -10.59 4.15
N MET A 100 1.29 -9.56 3.69
CA MET A 100 1.76 -9.48 2.30
C MET A 100 2.81 -10.55 1.94
N ASN A 101 3.42 -11.20 2.93
CA ASN A 101 4.41 -12.27 2.74
C ASN A 101 3.85 -13.69 2.97
N VAL A 102 2.56 -13.83 3.30
CA VAL A 102 1.93 -15.14 3.41
C VAL A 102 1.79 -15.77 2.01
N PRO A 103 2.22 -17.04 1.83
CA PRO A 103 2.20 -17.69 0.53
C PRO A 103 0.78 -18.13 0.13
N THR A 104 -0.03 -17.20 -0.35
CA THR A 104 -1.43 -17.40 -0.72
C THR A 104 -1.64 -17.70 -2.20
N ARG A 105 -0.60 -17.59 -3.02
CA ARG A 105 -0.64 -17.85 -4.45
C ARG A 105 -0.30 -19.31 -4.73
N VAL A 106 -0.77 -19.82 -5.90
CA VAL A 106 -0.50 -21.19 -6.37
C VAL A 106 1.03 -21.46 -6.37
N GLY A 107 1.41 -22.64 -5.92
CA GLY A 107 2.82 -23.04 -5.80
C GLY A 107 3.53 -22.47 -4.58
N PHE A 108 2.78 -22.10 -3.53
CA PHE A 108 3.31 -21.47 -2.31
C PHE A 108 4.06 -20.16 -2.55
N GLN A 109 3.69 -19.44 -3.59
CA GLN A 109 4.21 -18.12 -3.87
C GLN A 109 3.45 -17.04 -3.07
N THR A 110 4.15 -16.00 -2.67
CA THR A 110 3.56 -14.78 -2.15
C THR A 110 3.02 -13.93 -3.31
N PRO A 111 2.00 -13.11 -3.09
CA PRO A 111 1.58 -12.13 -4.08
C PRO A 111 2.73 -11.20 -4.44
N PHE A 112 3.00 -11.02 -5.73
CA PHE A 112 4.02 -10.08 -6.18
C PHE A 112 3.45 -8.66 -6.12
N THR A 113 3.80 -7.92 -5.08
CA THR A 113 3.20 -6.63 -4.75
C THR A 113 4.25 -5.53 -4.61
N ASN A 114 3.84 -4.33 -4.96
CA ASN A 114 4.63 -3.10 -4.83
C ASN A 114 3.77 -2.01 -4.16
N ILE A 115 4.39 -1.14 -3.40
CA ILE A 115 3.80 0.12 -2.93
C ILE A 115 4.72 1.27 -3.33
N THR A 116 4.12 2.33 -3.86
CA THR A 116 4.87 3.55 -4.16
C THR A 116 4.62 4.57 -3.06
N MET A 117 5.69 5.10 -2.52
CA MET A 117 5.72 6.08 -1.44
C MET A 117 6.33 7.39 -1.91
N ASP A 118 5.86 8.49 -1.35
CA ASP A 118 6.22 9.83 -1.78
C ASP A 118 7.23 10.50 -0.84
N LEU A 119 7.28 10.13 0.45
CA LEU A 119 8.08 10.71 1.54
C LEU A 119 7.78 12.18 1.83
N THR A 120 7.38 12.93 0.83
CA THR A 120 6.90 14.32 0.94
C THR A 120 5.57 14.41 0.21
N VAL A 121 4.58 15.05 0.82
CA VAL A 121 3.25 15.15 0.21
C VAL A 121 3.35 15.81 -1.18
N PRO A 122 2.95 15.09 -2.25
CA PRO A 122 3.07 15.61 -3.61
C PRO A 122 2.17 16.82 -3.82
N SER A 123 2.64 17.78 -4.62
CA SER A 123 1.90 19.02 -4.89
C SER A 123 0.49 18.79 -5.46
N TYR A 124 0.30 17.72 -6.22
CA TYR A 124 -1.01 17.39 -6.80
C TYR A 124 -2.01 16.79 -5.78
N TYR A 125 -1.53 16.35 -4.60
CA TYR A 125 -2.39 15.95 -3.46
C TYR A 125 -2.45 17.03 -2.38
N ALA A 126 -1.48 17.91 -2.27
CA ALA A 126 -1.28 18.80 -1.12
C ALA A 126 -2.55 19.54 -0.69
N ASP A 127 -3.29 20.10 -1.64
CA ASP A 127 -4.50 20.88 -1.38
C ASP A 127 -5.80 20.09 -1.57
N GLN A 128 -5.71 18.76 -1.80
CA GLN A 128 -6.89 17.92 -1.88
C GLN A 128 -7.38 17.55 -0.47
N PRO A 129 -8.71 17.50 -0.24
CA PRO A 129 -9.26 17.01 1.01
C PRO A 129 -8.94 15.54 1.22
N VAL A 130 -8.66 15.15 2.46
CA VAL A 130 -8.39 13.74 2.80
C VAL A 130 -9.67 12.93 2.81
N ILE A 131 -9.55 11.62 2.59
CA ILE A 131 -10.68 10.69 2.55
C ILE A 131 -10.61 9.77 3.76
N ILE A 132 -11.66 9.80 4.59
CA ILE A 132 -11.83 8.90 5.73
C ILE A 132 -13.23 8.30 5.69
N GLY A 133 -13.34 6.99 5.64
CA GLY A 133 -14.63 6.31 5.58
C GLY A 133 -15.45 6.60 4.32
N GLY A 134 -14.78 6.95 3.22
CA GLY A 134 -15.41 7.35 1.96
C GLY A 134 -15.88 8.80 1.91
N GLU A 135 -15.67 9.57 2.98
CA GLU A 135 -16.10 10.96 3.08
C GLU A 135 -14.88 11.90 2.94
N LEU A 136 -15.09 13.04 2.28
CA LEU A 136 -14.10 14.10 2.19
C LEU A 136 -14.11 14.90 3.49
N MET A 137 -12.94 15.09 4.09
CA MET A 137 -12.75 15.85 5.30
C MET A 137 -12.37 17.30 5.00
N ASP A 138 -12.43 18.18 6.00
CA ASP A 138 -12.04 19.58 5.86
C ASP A 138 -10.52 19.77 5.73
N GLU A 139 -9.73 18.88 6.32
CA GLU A 139 -8.26 18.89 6.29
C GLU A 139 -7.73 18.38 4.93
N THR A 140 -6.56 18.89 4.54
CA THR A 140 -5.90 18.54 3.28
C THR A 140 -4.64 17.68 3.53
N TYR A 141 -4.20 16.91 2.54
CA TYR A 141 -3.07 15.98 2.72
C TYR A 141 -1.78 16.65 3.19
N LYS A 142 -1.50 17.91 2.83
CA LYS A 142 -0.30 18.64 3.28
C LYS A 142 -0.19 18.79 4.81
N GLU A 143 -1.28 18.62 5.54
CA GLU A 143 -1.32 18.74 7.00
C GLU A 143 -0.86 17.47 7.73
N PHE A 144 -0.53 16.40 6.98
CA PHE A 144 -0.24 15.06 7.53
C PHE A 144 1.20 14.60 7.27
N GLN A 145 2.14 15.53 7.04
CA GLN A 145 3.53 15.16 6.80
C GLN A 145 4.16 14.42 8.00
N ALA A 146 3.82 14.80 9.23
CA ALA A 146 4.35 14.14 10.42
C ALA A 146 3.89 12.68 10.54
N GLU A 147 2.64 12.39 10.17
CA GLU A 147 2.09 11.03 10.15
C GLU A 147 2.66 10.23 8.99
N MET A 148 2.92 10.87 7.85
CA MET A 148 3.61 10.26 6.72
C MET A 148 5.03 9.85 7.11
N ASP A 149 5.77 10.72 7.79
CA ASP A 149 7.12 10.43 8.31
C ASP A 149 7.08 9.25 9.30
N MET A 150 6.07 9.23 10.18
CA MET A 150 5.85 8.14 11.13
C MET A 150 5.61 6.81 10.43
N LEU A 151 4.76 6.79 9.39
CA LEU A 151 4.45 5.61 8.60
C LEU A 151 5.71 5.08 7.88
N ASN A 152 6.43 5.97 7.20
CA ASN A 152 7.64 5.61 6.46
C ASN A 152 8.71 5.04 7.40
N LYS A 153 8.95 5.67 8.54
CA LYS A 153 9.89 5.17 9.53
C LYS A 153 9.50 3.79 10.05
N ALA A 154 8.23 3.60 10.39
CA ALA A 154 7.72 2.31 10.84
C ALA A 154 7.89 1.21 9.77
N PHE A 155 7.62 1.54 8.51
CA PHE A 155 7.80 0.62 7.39
C PHE A 155 9.27 0.20 7.22
N PHE A 156 10.20 1.16 7.22
CA PHE A 156 11.63 0.86 7.12
C PHE A 156 12.12 -0.02 8.27
N GLU A 157 11.74 0.30 9.50
CA GLU A 157 12.15 -0.49 10.66
C GLU A 157 11.63 -1.93 10.58
N VAL A 158 10.34 -2.12 10.23
CA VAL A 158 9.76 -3.46 10.07
C VAL A 158 10.47 -4.26 8.97
N MET A 159 10.76 -3.63 7.83
CA MET A 159 11.47 -4.30 6.73
C MET A 159 12.91 -4.69 7.11
N MET A 160 13.59 -3.87 7.92
CA MET A 160 14.94 -4.17 8.40
C MET A 160 14.95 -5.25 9.49
N GLU A 161 13.96 -5.28 10.36
CA GLU A 161 13.87 -6.29 11.43
C GLU A 161 13.58 -7.69 10.90
N GLY A 162 12.80 -7.78 9.84
CA GLY A 162 12.40 -9.08 9.26
C GLY A 162 11.38 -9.85 10.11
N ASP A 163 11.23 -11.14 9.80
CA ASP A 163 10.32 -12.03 10.52
C ASP A 163 10.93 -12.56 11.84
N SER A 164 10.15 -13.34 12.60
CA SER A 164 10.58 -13.91 13.88
C SER A 164 11.80 -14.85 13.80
N ALA A 165 12.17 -15.28 12.60
CA ALA A 165 13.36 -16.09 12.35
C ALA A 165 14.53 -15.24 11.77
N GLY A 166 14.38 -13.90 11.72
CA GLY A 166 15.37 -12.98 11.18
C GLY A 166 15.47 -13.00 9.64
N ARG A 167 14.46 -13.50 8.94
CA ARG A 167 14.42 -13.48 7.48
C ARG A 167 13.82 -12.15 7.01
N VAL A 168 14.47 -11.54 6.01
CA VAL A 168 13.97 -10.32 5.39
C VAL A 168 12.63 -10.54 4.69
N PHE A 169 11.75 -9.57 4.79
CA PHE A 169 10.52 -9.57 4.01
C PHE A 169 10.81 -9.26 2.54
N THR A 170 10.12 -9.96 1.64
CA THR A 170 10.30 -9.76 0.19
C THR A 170 9.30 -8.76 -0.35
N PHE A 171 8.10 -8.70 0.23
CA PHE A 171 6.98 -7.88 -0.22
C PHE A 171 6.37 -7.06 0.93
N PRO A 172 5.70 -5.95 0.57
CA PRO A 172 5.66 -5.30 -0.74
C PRO A 172 7.01 -4.68 -1.09
N ILE A 173 7.37 -4.65 -2.39
CA ILE A 173 8.56 -3.93 -2.85
C ILE A 173 8.29 -2.43 -2.72
N PRO A 174 9.11 -1.68 -1.98
CA PRO A 174 8.95 -0.24 -1.89
C PRO A 174 9.55 0.47 -3.11
N THR A 175 8.81 1.39 -3.67
CA THR A 175 9.27 2.34 -4.69
C THR A 175 9.11 3.74 -4.14
N TYR A 176 10.14 4.58 -4.25
CA TYR A 176 10.11 5.95 -3.75
C TYR A 176 10.12 6.94 -4.90
N ASN A 177 9.19 7.90 -4.87
CA ASN A 177 9.11 9.00 -5.82
C ASN A 177 10.12 10.08 -5.44
N ILE A 178 11.21 10.18 -6.21
CA ILE A 178 12.20 11.25 -6.04
C ILE A 178 11.83 12.38 -6.98
N THR A 179 11.33 13.47 -6.41
CA THR A 179 10.96 14.69 -7.10
C THR A 179 12.05 15.76 -6.98
N LYS A 180 11.86 16.89 -7.66
CA LYS A 180 12.81 18.04 -7.54
C LYS A 180 12.84 18.62 -6.12
N ASP A 181 11.71 18.51 -5.42
CA ASP A 181 11.54 19.04 -4.06
C ASP A 181 11.77 17.96 -2.99
N PHE A 182 12.42 16.86 -3.36
CA PHE A 182 12.73 15.77 -2.43
C PHE A 182 13.67 16.23 -1.34
N ASP A 183 13.29 16.08 -0.09
CA ASP A 183 14.09 16.44 1.07
C ASP A 183 15.18 15.40 1.36
N TRP A 184 16.38 15.63 0.81
CA TRP A 184 17.56 14.78 1.03
C TRP A 184 18.13 14.85 2.45
N ASP A 185 17.74 15.86 3.22
CA ASP A 185 18.18 16.06 4.60
C ASP A 185 17.15 15.53 5.62
N ASN A 186 16.06 14.93 5.15
CA ASN A 186 15.08 14.29 6.01
C ASN A 186 15.76 13.20 6.86
N LYS A 187 15.48 13.21 8.16
CA LYS A 187 16.14 12.33 9.14
C LYS A 187 15.43 10.98 9.34
N ASN A 188 14.38 10.73 8.57
CA ASN A 188 13.65 9.47 8.61
C ASN A 188 14.16 8.47 7.59
#